data_452c27bb96e774a42c0e2b5862a3b953
#
_entry.id   452c27bb96e774a42c0e2b5862a3b953
#
_cell.length_a   1.000
_cell.length_b   1.000
_cell.length_c   1.000
_cell.angle_alpha   90.00
_cell.angle_beta   90.00
_cell.angle_gamma   90.00
#
_symmetry.space_group_name_H-M   'P 1'
#
loop_
_entity.id
_entity.type
_entity.pdbx_description
1 polymer ?
#
loop_
_entity_poly.entity_id
_entity_poly.type
_entity_poly.pdbx_seq_one_letter_code
_entity_poly.pdbx_strand_id
1 'polypeptide(L)'
;AIAERDKARIIPTGTTALNKLGLSTQIPMNIVFLTDGAPRGIIVGKRTIKFKRTSPKNLAVKGEITNLIIQALKEIGKDNVTAEQLEKIKIHLVKEKQEIIEHDAKLAPVWISKIMKNN
;
A
#
# COMPACT_ATOMS: atom_id res chain seq x y z
N ALA A 1 -12.88 9.43 -11.39
CA ALA A 1 -11.91 8.39 -11.65
C ALA A 1 -12.59 7.06 -11.95
N ILE A 2 -11.84 6.15 -12.55
CA ILE A 2 -12.39 4.83 -12.96
C ILE A 2 -12.95 4.07 -11.75
N ALA A 3 -12.24 4.11 -10.62
CA ALA A 3 -12.66 3.40 -9.42
C ALA A 3 -13.98 3.91 -8.86
N GLU A 4 -14.16 5.21 -8.82
CA GLU A 4 -15.40 5.80 -8.35
C GLU A 4 -16.58 5.45 -9.24
N ARG A 5 -16.34 5.50 -10.53
CA ARG A 5 -17.36 5.22 -11.53
C ARG A 5 -17.84 3.78 -11.45
N ASP A 6 -16.91 2.84 -11.28
CA ASP A 6 -17.22 1.41 -11.18
C ASP A 6 -17.44 0.97 -9.75
N LYS A 7 -17.30 1.90 -8.79
CA LYS A 7 -17.35 1.62 -7.35
C LYS A 7 -16.31 0.58 -6.91
N ALA A 8 -15.25 0.45 -7.69
CA ALA A 8 -14.16 -0.45 -7.38
C ALA A 8 -13.16 0.22 -6.43
N ARG A 9 -12.60 -0.56 -5.52
CA ARG A 9 -11.56 -0.08 -4.61
C ARG A 9 -10.21 -0.18 -5.31
N ILE A 10 -9.34 0.82 -5.09
CA ILE A 10 -8.00 0.86 -5.66
C ILE A 10 -6.97 0.96 -4.55
N ILE A 11 -5.95 0.11 -4.61
CA ILE A 11 -4.86 0.09 -3.63
C ILE A 11 -3.53 0.30 -4.36
N PRO A 12 -2.79 1.39 -4.07
CA PRO A 12 -1.46 1.61 -4.64
C PRO A 12 -0.48 0.54 -4.13
N THR A 13 0.43 0.10 -4.99
CA THR A 13 1.43 -0.90 -4.63
C THR A 13 2.83 -0.47 -5.05
N GLY A 14 3.84 -1.24 -4.60
CA GLY A 14 5.22 -1.08 -5.03
C GLY A 14 5.76 0.32 -4.84
N THR A 15 6.47 0.82 -5.85
CA THR A 15 7.10 2.15 -5.80
C THR A 15 6.09 3.27 -5.57
N THR A 16 4.86 3.10 -6.06
CA THR A 16 3.81 4.10 -5.84
C THR A 16 3.47 4.23 -4.35
N ALA A 17 3.36 3.11 -3.65
CA ALA A 17 3.11 3.13 -2.21
C ALA A 17 4.29 3.76 -1.45
N LEU A 18 5.52 3.43 -1.85
CA LEU A 18 6.71 4.04 -1.27
C LEU A 18 6.74 5.55 -1.46
N ASN A 19 6.40 6.03 -2.65
CA ASN A 19 6.36 7.47 -2.94
C ASN A 19 5.32 8.20 -2.08
N LYS A 20 4.16 7.61 -1.90
CA LYS A 20 3.10 8.24 -1.10
C LYS A 20 3.47 8.35 0.37
N LEU A 21 4.34 7.47 0.88
CA LEU A 21 4.84 7.51 2.24
C LEU A 21 6.13 8.32 2.38
N GLY A 22 6.67 8.81 1.29
CA GLY A 22 7.93 9.55 1.30
C GLY A 22 9.17 8.67 1.47
N LEU A 23 9.04 7.37 1.21
CA LEU A 23 10.16 6.43 1.33
C LEU A 23 10.99 6.31 0.05
N SER A 24 10.49 6.82 -1.05
CA SER A 24 11.20 6.83 -2.32
C SER A 24 10.87 8.08 -3.10
N THR A 25 11.83 8.60 -3.84
CA THR A 25 11.64 9.75 -4.74
C THR A 25 11.59 9.33 -6.20
N GLN A 26 11.75 8.04 -6.47
CA GLN A 26 11.69 7.53 -7.84
C GLN A 26 10.29 7.65 -8.41
N ILE A 27 10.22 8.04 -9.69
CA ILE A 27 8.95 8.10 -10.41
C ILE A 27 8.79 6.82 -11.21
N PRO A 28 7.83 5.96 -10.86
CA PRO A 28 7.69 4.68 -11.57
C PRO A 28 7.16 4.89 -12.99
N MET A 29 7.73 4.15 -13.93
CA MET A 29 7.22 4.12 -15.31
C MET A 29 6.03 3.16 -15.41
N ASN A 30 6.04 2.10 -14.61
CA ASN A 30 4.96 1.14 -14.52
C ASN A 30 4.30 1.28 -13.15
N ILE A 31 3.03 1.68 -13.16
CA ILE A 31 2.26 1.86 -11.93
C ILE A 31 1.27 0.72 -11.83
N VAL A 32 1.27 0.01 -10.71
CA VAL A 32 0.35 -1.11 -10.49
C VAL A 32 -0.56 -0.78 -9.31
N PHE A 33 -1.86 -0.87 -9.55
CA PHE A 33 -2.88 -0.77 -8.51
C PHE A 33 -3.58 -2.11 -8.35
N LEU A 34 -3.90 -2.46 -7.12
CA LEU A 34 -4.76 -3.62 -6.85
C LEU A 34 -6.20 -3.15 -6.83
N THR A 35 -7.09 -3.97 -7.35
CA THR A 35 -8.52 -3.61 -7.42
C THR A 35 -9.39 -4.85 -7.26
N ASP A 36 -10.64 -4.64 -6.84
CA ASP A 36 -11.65 -5.68 -6.85
C ASP A 36 -12.47 -5.66 -8.15
N GLY A 37 -12.21 -4.67 -9.00
CA GLY A 37 -12.85 -4.56 -10.30
C GLY A 37 -12.16 -5.36 -11.39
N ALA A 38 -12.53 -5.12 -12.63
CA ALA A 38 -11.95 -5.80 -13.77
C ALA A 38 -10.49 -5.38 -13.98
N PRO A 39 -9.59 -6.34 -14.27
CA PRO A 39 -8.21 -5.99 -14.62
C PRO A 39 -8.18 -5.20 -15.91
N ARG A 40 -7.33 -4.18 -15.98
CA ARG A 40 -7.15 -3.39 -17.20
C ARG A 40 -5.80 -2.70 -17.20
N GLY A 41 -5.36 -2.26 -18.36
CA GLY A 41 -4.16 -1.46 -18.52
C GLY A 41 -4.48 -0.16 -19.24
N ILE A 42 -3.83 0.90 -18.83
CA ILE A 42 -3.98 2.22 -19.43
C ILE A 42 -2.60 2.79 -19.67
N ILE A 43 -2.39 3.39 -20.84
CA ILE A 43 -1.14 4.07 -21.17
C ILE A 43 -1.39 5.57 -21.08
N VAL A 44 -0.60 6.25 -20.24
CA VAL A 44 -0.69 7.70 -20.09
C VAL A 44 0.70 8.28 -20.35
N GLY A 45 0.89 8.86 -21.54
CA GLY A 45 2.20 9.33 -21.96
C GLY A 45 3.18 8.18 -22.06
N LYS A 46 4.27 8.25 -21.31
CA LYS A 46 5.29 7.21 -21.26
C LYS A 46 5.07 6.22 -20.12
N ARG A 47 3.99 6.39 -19.35
CA ARG A 47 3.71 5.54 -18.19
C ARG A 47 2.63 4.53 -18.51
N THR A 48 2.78 3.34 -17.95
CA THR A 48 1.77 2.29 -18.02
C THR A 48 1.14 2.15 -16.64
N ILE A 49 -0.18 2.20 -16.59
CA ILE A 49 -0.95 1.99 -15.37
C ILE A 49 -1.70 0.69 -15.51
N LYS A 50 -1.45 -0.25 -14.60
CA LYS A 50 -2.13 -1.55 -14.60
C LYS A 50 -2.99 -1.69 -13.37
N PHE A 51 -4.21 -2.18 -13.57
CA PHE A 51 -5.12 -2.55 -12.49
C PHE A 51 -5.17 -4.06 -12.44
N LYS A 52 -4.66 -4.64 -11.34
CA LYS A 52 -4.67 -6.09 -11.14
C LYS A 52 -5.70 -6.47 -10.10
N ARG A 53 -6.45 -7.53 -10.39
CA ARG A 53 -7.40 -8.05 -9.43
C ARG A 53 -6.65 -8.65 -8.24
N THR A 54 -7.14 -8.39 -7.03
CA THR A 54 -6.49 -8.88 -5.82
C THR A 54 -7.45 -9.67 -4.94
N SER A 55 -6.90 -10.36 -3.94
CA SER A 55 -7.69 -11.16 -3.01
C SER A 55 -8.50 -10.29 -2.06
N PRO A 56 -9.63 -10.82 -1.53
CA PRO A 56 -10.42 -10.09 -0.54
C PRO A 56 -9.64 -9.66 0.69
N LYS A 57 -8.62 -10.41 1.09
CA LYS A 57 -7.79 -10.07 2.25
C LYS A 57 -7.12 -8.71 2.10
N ASN A 58 -6.56 -8.41 0.93
CA ASN A 58 -5.95 -7.11 0.68
C ASN A 58 -6.98 -5.98 0.67
N LEU A 59 -8.19 -6.28 0.23
CA LEU A 59 -9.26 -5.30 0.15
C LEU A 59 -9.95 -5.07 1.50
N ALA A 60 -9.77 -5.97 2.46
CA ALA A 60 -10.36 -5.86 3.79
C ALA A 60 -9.63 -4.87 4.68
N VAL A 61 -8.44 -4.40 4.29
CA VAL A 61 -7.69 -3.38 5.03
C VAL A 61 -8.47 -2.08 5.02
N LYS A 62 -8.78 -1.53 6.20
CA LYS A 62 -9.65 -0.36 6.34
C LYS A 62 -8.93 0.97 6.21
N GLY A 63 -7.70 1.06 6.71
CA GLY A 63 -6.96 2.31 6.74
C GLY A 63 -6.23 2.58 5.43
N GLU A 64 -6.34 3.79 4.91
CA GLU A 64 -5.59 4.18 3.73
C GLU A 64 -4.09 4.20 4.02
N ILE A 65 -3.69 4.82 5.14
CA ILE A 65 -2.30 4.86 5.56
C ILE A 65 -1.77 3.46 5.86
N THR A 66 -2.54 2.67 6.59
CA THR A 66 -2.18 1.29 6.94
C THR A 66 -1.96 0.45 5.70
N ASN A 67 -2.84 0.60 4.71
CA ASN A 67 -2.74 -0.14 3.45
C ASN A 67 -1.47 0.24 2.69
N LEU A 68 -1.16 1.53 2.61
CA LEU A 68 0.08 2.00 1.98
C LEU A 68 1.31 1.40 2.67
N ILE A 69 1.31 1.36 4.00
CA ILE A 69 2.40 0.81 4.77
C ILE A 69 2.59 -0.68 4.48
N ILE A 70 1.51 -1.45 4.45
CA ILE A 70 1.57 -2.87 4.14
C ILE A 70 2.17 -3.10 2.75
N GLN A 71 1.68 -2.38 1.75
CA GLN A 71 2.17 -2.54 0.39
C GLN A 71 3.62 -2.07 0.24
N ALA A 72 4.00 -0.98 0.90
CA ALA A 72 5.37 -0.48 0.86
C ALA A 72 6.34 -1.48 1.51
N LEU A 73 5.98 -2.03 2.66
CA LEU A 73 6.82 -3.02 3.33
C LEU A 73 6.96 -4.31 2.52
N LYS A 74 5.90 -4.75 1.86
CA LYS A 74 5.98 -5.90 0.96
C LYS A 74 6.94 -5.65 -0.20
N GLU A 75 6.98 -4.43 -0.71
CA GLU A 75 7.90 -4.06 -1.78
C GLU A 75 9.35 -4.03 -1.30
N ILE A 76 9.60 -3.48 -0.12
CA ILE A 76 10.93 -3.40 0.46
C ILE A 76 11.47 -4.80 0.81
N GLY A 77 10.65 -5.61 1.44
CA GLY A 77 11.04 -6.93 1.92
C GLY A 77 11.57 -6.91 3.35
N LYS A 78 11.32 -8.00 4.07
CA LYS A 78 11.62 -8.13 5.50
C LYS A 78 13.08 -7.78 5.86
N ASP A 79 14.02 -8.26 5.08
CA ASP A 79 15.45 -8.12 5.40
C ASP A 79 16.05 -6.83 4.85
N ASN A 80 15.27 -6.02 4.16
CA ASN A 80 15.74 -4.81 3.50
C ASN A 80 15.22 -3.52 4.13
N VAL A 81 14.41 -3.63 5.18
CA VAL A 81 13.85 -2.45 5.85
C VAL A 81 14.90 -1.80 6.72
N THR A 82 15.17 -0.52 6.50
CA THR A 82 16.15 0.23 7.28
C THR A 82 15.51 0.92 8.48
N ALA A 83 16.34 1.32 9.47
CA ALA A 83 15.86 2.06 10.63
C ALA A 83 15.21 3.38 10.22
N GLU A 84 15.78 4.07 9.23
CA GLU A 84 15.22 5.32 8.71
C GLU A 84 13.83 5.11 8.13
N GLN A 85 13.65 4.04 7.36
CA GLN A 85 12.34 3.71 6.79
C GLN A 85 11.32 3.39 7.88
N LEU A 86 11.74 2.68 8.93
CA LEU A 86 10.87 2.37 10.07
C LEU A 86 10.42 3.62 10.80
N GLU A 87 11.30 4.60 10.98
CA GLU A 87 10.93 5.86 11.61
C GLU A 87 9.88 6.61 10.81
N LYS A 88 10.04 6.67 9.49
CA LYS A 88 9.06 7.32 8.61
C LYS A 88 7.72 6.61 8.66
N ILE A 89 7.74 5.29 8.68
CA ILE A 89 6.51 4.48 8.79
C ILE A 89 5.80 4.77 10.11
N LYS A 90 6.54 4.85 11.22
CA LYS A 90 5.95 5.16 12.52
C LYS A 90 5.29 6.54 12.56
N ILE A 91 5.91 7.52 11.90
CA ILE A 91 5.32 8.86 11.80
C ILE A 91 3.97 8.81 11.09
N HIS A 92 3.86 8.01 10.04
CA HIS A 92 2.59 7.84 9.34
C HIS A 92 1.58 7.07 10.19
N LEU A 93 2.03 6.06 10.95
CA LEU A 93 1.14 5.25 11.79
C LEU A 93 0.41 6.07 12.85
N VAL A 94 1.09 7.07 13.44
CA VAL A 94 0.44 7.88 14.47
C VAL A 94 -0.72 8.72 13.94
N LYS A 95 -0.81 8.87 12.62
CA LYS A 95 -1.92 9.58 11.99
C LYS A 95 -3.14 8.69 11.78
N GLU A 96 -2.99 7.38 11.96
CA GLU A 96 -4.08 6.44 11.81
C GLU A 96 -4.66 6.09 13.18
N LYS A 97 -5.95 5.76 13.23
CA LYS A 97 -6.60 5.36 14.48
C LYS A 97 -6.09 4.01 14.95
N GLN A 98 -5.87 3.87 16.25
CA GLN A 98 -5.37 2.63 16.84
C GLN A 98 -6.26 1.43 16.50
N GLU A 99 -7.57 1.61 16.52
CA GLU A 99 -8.52 0.57 16.16
C GLU A 99 -8.31 0.03 14.76
N ILE A 100 -8.04 0.95 13.82
CA ILE A 100 -7.81 0.60 12.42
C ILE A 100 -6.48 -0.14 12.30
N ILE A 101 -5.44 0.34 12.98
CA ILE A 101 -4.13 -0.33 12.97
C ILE A 101 -4.25 -1.76 13.49
N GLU A 102 -4.93 -1.97 14.61
CA GLU A 102 -5.12 -3.30 15.18
C GLU A 102 -5.91 -4.22 14.25
N HIS A 103 -6.95 -3.70 13.64
CA HIS A 103 -7.75 -4.46 12.68
C HIS A 103 -6.90 -4.89 11.48
N ASP A 104 -6.18 -3.93 10.89
CA ASP A 104 -5.46 -4.15 9.65
C ASP A 104 -4.19 -4.99 9.86
N ALA A 105 -3.57 -4.88 11.03
CA ALA A 105 -2.40 -5.69 11.36
C ALA A 105 -2.70 -7.19 11.30
N LYS A 106 -3.91 -7.58 11.60
CA LYS A 106 -4.33 -9.00 11.52
C LYS A 106 -4.35 -9.52 10.09
N LEU A 107 -4.46 -8.62 9.13
CA LEU A 107 -4.53 -8.97 7.71
C LEU A 107 -3.16 -8.94 7.03
N ALA A 108 -2.14 -8.41 7.72
CA ALA A 108 -0.79 -8.30 7.19
C ALA A 108 0.04 -9.53 7.52
N PRO A 109 1.13 -9.79 6.76
CA PRO A 109 2.10 -10.81 7.15
C PRO A 109 2.62 -10.57 8.57
N VAL A 110 3.02 -11.64 9.26
CA VAL A 110 3.43 -11.55 10.66
C VAL A 110 4.50 -10.49 10.91
N TRP A 111 5.52 -10.42 10.07
CA TRP A 111 6.61 -9.46 10.26
C TRP A 111 6.15 -8.01 10.10
N ILE A 112 5.21 -7.75 9.20
CA ILE A 112 4.63 -6.42 9.02
C ILE A 112 3.72 -6.09 10.19
N SER A 113 2.92 -7.06 10.63
CA SER A 113 2.05 -6.89 11.77
C SER A 113 2.83 -6.49 13.02
N LYS A 114 3.99 -7.11 13.25
CA LYS A 114 4.85 -6.78 14.38
C LYS A 114 5.36 -5.34 14.31
N ILE A 115 5.72 -4.87 13.13
CA ILE A 115 6.16 -3.48 12.93
C ILE A 115 5.02 -2.52 13.27
N MET A 116 3.81 -2.83 12.80
CA MET A 116 2.65 -1.97 13.03
C MET A 116 2.23 -1.91 14.50
N LYS A 117 2.35 -3.02 15.23
CA LYS A 117 1.94 -3.11 16.63
C LYS A 117 2.99 -2.61 17.63
N ASN A 118 4.26 -2.61 17.26
CA ASN A 118 5.36 -2.17 18.12
C ASN A 118 5.62 -0.68 17.99
N ASN A 119 4.59 0.08 17.88
CA ASN A 119 4.67 1.49 17.64
C ASN A 119 4.67 2.28 18.95
#